data_0e2355cf899ab4293f9d197c4fbf1e8e
#
_entry.id   0e2355cf899ab4293f9d197c4fbf1e8e
#
_cell.length_a   1.000
_cell.length_b   1.000
_cell.length_c   1.000
_cell.angle_alpha   90.00
_cell.angle_beta   90.00
_cell.angle_gamma   90.00
#
_symmetry.space_group_name_H-M   'P 1'
#
loop_
_entity.id
_entity.type
_entity.pdbx_description
1 polymer ?
#
loop_
_entity_poly.entity_id
_entity_poly.type
_entity_poly.pdbx_seq_one_letter_code
_entity_poly.pdbx_strand_id
1 'polypeptide(L)'
;MASYGIAHLDDIEEVDDGRCPFRPIRQHFGIMTFGANAWTAKHVGDRLLNEHDEKDEFDELYVVLSGTARFELAGDSVEARAGTFVHVPPGVMRTAFAQKPGTTILAVGGGREGEPYRPGGWELWSPLRPLMEAGRHAELVSRAEPLLNQELQYPELLYNVACSEAQLGRTEDALAHLRRAVELMPEAKAFARDDEDLKALRTVPAFIELIRE
;
A
#
# COMPACT_ATOMS: atom_id res chain seq x y z
N MET A 1 17.21 -28.12 -4.96
CA MET A 1 17.54 -27.70 -3.58
C MET A 1 16.43 -26.75 -3.15
N ALA A 2 15.92 -26.90 -1.92
CA ALA A 2 14.97 -25.94 -1.39
C ALA A 2 15.67 -24.57 -1.29
N SER A 3 15.09 -23.51 -1.87
CA SER A 3 15.58 -22.14 -1.74
C SER A 3 14.94 -21.52 -0.50
N TYR A 4 15.73 -20.82 0.27
CA TYR A 4 15.26 -20.01 1.39
C TYR A 4 15.89 -18.61 1.30
N GLY A 5 15.22 -17.62 1.89
CA GLY A 5 15.73 -16.25 1.99
C GLY A 5 16.02 -15.87 3.45
N ILE A 6 17.08 -15.09 3.67
CA ILE A 6 17.41 -14.51 4.96
C ILE A 6 17.73 -13.03 4.72
N ALA A 7 17.13 -12.14 5.50
CA ALA A 7 17.45 -10.71 5.51
C ALA A 7 17.29 -10.19 6.95
N HIS A 8 18.15 -9.26 7.36
CA HIS A 8 17.90 -8.44 8.53
C HIS A 8 16.87 -7.37 8.17
N LEU A 9 16.09 -6.89 9.14
CA LEU A 9 15.08 -5.88 8.89
C LEU A 9 15.68 -4.62 8.22
N ASP A 10 16.87 -4.20 8.66
CA ASP A 10 17.54 -3.02 8.11
C ASP A 10 18.07 -3.20 6.67
N ASP A 11 18.18 -4.45 6.19
CA ASP A 11 18.60 -4.76 4.83
C ASP A 11 17.40 -4.70 3.84
N ILE A 12 16.18 -4.62 4.35
CA ILE A 12 14.96 -4.48 3.53
C ILE A 12 14.75 -3.00 3.23
N GLU A 13 14.56 -2.67 1.94
CA GLU A 13 14.35 -1.29 1.48
C GLU A 13 13.19 -0.64 2.25
N GLU A 14 13.48 0.51 2.87
CA GLU A 14 12.47 1.30 3.56
C GLU A 14 11.66 2.11 2.55
N VAL A 15 10.35 2.07 2.70
CA VAL A 15 9.40 2.89 1.94
C VAL A 15 8.88 3.99 2.85
N ASP A 16 9.11 5.25 2.45
CA ASP A 16 8.52 6.43 3.08
C ASP A 16 7.50 7.02 2.12
N ASP A 17 6.23 6.81 2.39
CA ASP A 17 5.10 7.30 1.59
C ASP A 17 4.42 8.53 2.23
N GLY A 18 5.15 9.26 3.09
CA GLY A 18 4.66 10.41 3.83
C GLY A 18 3.87 10.05 5.09
N ARG A 19 3.80 8.77 5.42
CA ARG A 19 3.28 8.23 6.69
C ARG A 19 4.44 7.74 7.55
N CYS A 20 4.16 6.85 8.51
CA CYS A 20 5.23 6.14 9.19
C CYS A 20 5.98 5.22 8.21
N PRO A 21 7.30 5.34 8.08
CA PRO A 21 8.06 4.50 7.16
C PRO A 21 7.88 3.02 7.46
N PHE A 22 7.86 2.20 6.40
CA PHE A 22 7.70 0.77 6.56
C PHE A 22 8.65 -0.04 5.66
N ARG A 23 8.84 -1.29 6.00
CA ARG A 23 9.59 -2.26 5.21
C ARG A 23 8.65 -3.34 4.68
N PRO A 24 8.50 -3.47 3.35
CA PRO A 24 7.58 -4.42 2.72
C PRO A 24 8.18 -5.84 2.69
N ILE A 25 8.16 -6.52 3.83
CA ILE A 25 8.78 -7.85 4.03
C ILE A 25 8.20 -8.86 3.05
N ARG A 26 6.88 -8.88 2.88
CA ARG A 26 6.21 -9.77 1.93
C ARG A 26 6.78 -9.63 0.52
N GLN A 27 6.92 -8.40 0.05
CA GLN A 27 7.43 -8.13 -1.31
C GLN A 27 8.90 -8.52 -1.43
N HIS A 28 9.72 -8.21 -0.42
CA HIS A 28 11.15 -8.54 -0.39
C HIS A 28 11.39 -10.05 -0.58
N PHE A 29 10.59 -10.89 0.06
CA PHE A 29 10.72 -12.34 -0.03
C PHE A 29 9.83 -13.01 -1.09
N GLY A 30 8.95 -12.26 -1.76
CA GLY A 30 7.99 -12.80 -2.72
C GLY A 30 6.94 -13.73 -2.08
N ILE A 31 6.51 -13.43 -0.85
CA ILE A 31 5.50 -14.22 -0.14
C ILE A 31 4.14 -14.02 -0.80
N MET A 32 3.46 -15.11 -1.14
CA MET A 32 2.19 -15.09 -1.86
C MET A 32 0.98 -15.52 -1.01
N THR A 33 1.20 -15.91 0.23
CA THR A 33 0.17 -16.56 1.06
C THR A 33 -0.29 -15.74 2.26
N PHE A 34 0.45 -14.69 2.66
CA PHE A 34 0.10 -13.79 3.75
C PHE A 34 0.79 -12.44 3.58
N GLY A 35 0.24 -11.41 4.23
CA GLY A 35 0.84 -10.09 4.36
C GLY A 35 1.91 -10.07 5.45
N ALA A 36 3.02 -9.34 5.23
CA ALA A 36 4.03 -9.10 6.24
C ALA A 36 4.72 -7.76 5.96
N ASN A 37 4.56 -6.81 6.89
CA ASN A 37 5.15 -5.48 6.80
C ASN A 37 5.61 -5.03 8.19
N ALA A 38 6.67 -4.23 8.27
CA ALA A 38 7.13 -3.66 9.52
C ALA A 38 7.22 -2.14 9.44
N TRP A 39 6.64 -1.43 10.40
CA TRP A 39 6.67 0.03 10.53
C TRP A 39 7.61 0.44 11.65
N THR A 40 8.46 1.43 11.39
CA THR A 40 9.40 1.97 12.37
C THR A 40 9.18 3.47 12.54
N ALA A 41 8.78 3.89 13.73
CA ALA A 41 8.52 5.28 14.05
C ALA A 41 9.81 6.10 14.17
N LYS A 42 9.81 7.29 13.59
CA LYS A 42 10.90 8.29 13.76
C LYS A 42 10.70 9.11 15.04
N HIS A 43 9.45 9.37 15.42
CA HIS A 43 9.10 10.23 16.55
C HIS A 43 8.06 9.59 17.48
N VAL A 44 8.00 10.11 18.70
CA VAL A 44 6.87 9.83 19.61
C VAL A 44 5.58 10.35 18.99
N GLY A 45 4.54 9.54 19.03
CA GLY A 45 3.22 9.87 18.47
C GLY A 45 3.06 9.53 17.00
N ASP A 46 4.11 9.09 16.31
CA ASP A 46 3.98 8.59 14.94
C ASP A 46 2.94 7.46 14.91
N ARG A 47 2.06 7.52 13.93
CA ARG A 47 1.05 6.50 13.72
C ARG A 47 1.67 5.31 12.99
N LEU A 48 1.94 4.23 13.73
CA LEU A 48 2.49 2.98 13.22
C LEU A 48 1.48 2.17 12.42
N LEU A 49 0.21 2.28 12.77
CA LEU A 49 -0.88 1.56 12.14
C LEU A 49 -2.03 2.52 11.88
N ASN A 50 -2.48 2.64 10.64
CA ASN A 50 -3.66 3.41 10.30
C ASN A 50 -4.90 2.80 10.97
N GLU A 51 -5.88 3.64 11.26
CA GLU A 51 -7.15 3.16 11.80
C GLU A 51 -7.91 2.39 10.72
N HIS A 52 -8.22 1.13 10.99
CA HIS A 52 -8.98 0.26 10.09
C HIS A 52 -9.55 -0.95 10.85
N ASP A 53 -10.42 -1.67 10.18
CA ASP A 53 -10.84 -3.04 10.50
C ASP A 53 -10.57 -3.93 9.27
N GLU A 54 -10.50 -5.23 9.46
CA GLU A 54 -10.43 -6.20 8.36
C GLU A 54 -11.83 -6.75 8.02
N LYS A 55 -12.85 -6.05 8.47
CA LYS A 55 -14.26 -6.45 8.37
C LYS A 55 -14.42 -7.90 8.80
N ASP A 56 -14.80 -8.81 7.97
CA ASP A 56 -14.94 -10.23 8.31
C ASP A 56 -13.95 -11.10 7.53
N GLU A 57 -12.77 -10.54 7.17
CA GLU A 57 -11.88 -11.22 6.24
C GLU A 57 -10.86 -12.12 6.92
N PHE A 58 -10.00 -11.59 7.81
CA PHE A 58 -8.91 -12.37 8.40
C PHE A 58 -8.39 -11.79 9.73
N ASP A 59 -7.70 -12.65 10.47
CA ASP A 59 -6.97 -12.27 11.67
C ASP A 59 -5.68 -11.55 11.34
N GLU A 60 -5.29 -10.61 12.19
CA GLU A 60 -3.97 -10.00 12.17
C GLU A 60 -3.22 -10.22 13.47
N LEU A 61 -1.93 -10.46 13.34
CA LEU A 61 -1.00 -10.56 14.45
C LEU A 61 0.04 -9.44 14.36
N TYR A 62 0.07 -8.59 15.36
CA TYR A 62 1.10 -7.57 15.52
C TYR A 62 2.12 -8.01 16.55
N VAL A 63 3.39 -7.73 16.27
CA VAL A 63 4.50 -7.99 17.20
C VAL A 63 5.29 -6.70 17.38
N VAL A 64 5.40 -6.24 18.62
CA VAL A 64 6.30 -5.11 18.92
C VAL A 64 7.72 -5.63 18.95
N LEU A 65 8.51 -5.31 17.92
CA LEU A 65 9.91 -5.74 17.79
C LEU A 65 10.86 -4.91 18.66
N SER A 66 10.61 -3.60 18.73
CA SER A 66 11.40 -2.67 19.54
C SER A 66 10.55 -1.54 20.10
N GLY A 67 11.03 -0.87 21.14
CA GLY A 67 10.34 0.28 21.74
C GLY A 67 9.08 -0.07 22.48
N THR A 68 8.08 0.82 22.39
CA THR A 68 6.76 0.69 23.06
C THR A 68 5.71 1.32 22.16
N ALA A 69 4.67 0.59 21.84
CA ALA A 69 3.51 1.05 21.09
C ALA A 69 2.28 1.16 22.00
N ARG A 70 1.42 2.12 21.73
CA ARG A 70 0.06 2.21 22.29
C ARG A 70 -0.92 1.82 21.19
N PHE A 71 -1.60 0.72 21.41
CA PHE A 71 -2.71 0.27 20.55
C PHE A 71 -4.03 0.84 21.05
N GLU A 72 -4.90 1.18 20.14
CA GLU A 72 -6.32 1.46 20.37
C GLU A 72 -7.13 0.37 19.66
N LEU A 73 -7.83 -0.45 20.44
CA LEU A 73 -8.53 -1.65 19.97
C LEU A 73 -9.99 -1.58 20.44
N ALA A 74 -10.94 -1.43 19.51
CA ALA A 74 -12.37 -1.28 19.79
C ALA A 74 -12.69 -0.21 20.84
N GLY A 75 -11.88 0.86 20.91
CA GLY A 75 -12.00 1.94 21.89
C GLY A 75 -11.18 1.80 23.16
N ASP A 76 -10.62 0.62 23.43
CA ASP A 76 -9.71 0.39 24.56
C ASP A 76 -8.27 0.78 24.19
N SER A 77 -7.54 1.38 25.14
CA SER A 77 -6.13 1.75 24.95
C SER A 77 -5.22 0.78 25.71
N VAL A 78 -4.30 0.14 24.98
CA VAL A 78 -3.40 -0.88 25.51
C VAL A 78 -1.95 -0.51 25.18
N GLU A 79 -1.07 -0.45 26.19
CA GLU A 79 0.37 -0.28 26.00
C GLU A 79 1.04 -1.65 25.77
N ALA A 80 1.89 -1.73 24.73
CA ALA A 80 2.60 -2.92 24.32
C ALA A 80 4.10 -2.61 24.17
N ARG A 81 4.93 -3.23 25.00
CA ARG A 81 6.40 -3.14 24.91
C ARG A 81 6.98 -4.16 23.95
N ALA A 82 8.24 -4.03 23.60
CA ALA A 82 8.98 -5.02 22.81
C ALA A 82 8.78 -6.45 23.33
N GLY A 83 8.53 -7.38 22.42
CA GLY A 83 8.18 -8.78 22.71
C GLY A 83 6.70 -9.02 23.00
N THR A 84 5.83 -8.00 22.92
CA THR A 84 4.37 -8.18 23.04
C THR A 84 3.77 -8.59 21.71
N PHE A 85 2.89 -9.58 21.75
CA PHE A 85 2.05 -10.02 20.65
C PHE A 85 0.64 -9.49 20.84
N VAL A 86 0.06 -8.88 19.81
CA VAL A 86 -1.30 -8.37 19.81
C VAL A 86 -2.06 -9.04 18.68
N HIS A 87 -2.96 -9.95 19.01
CA HIS A 87 -3.86 -10.60 18.08
C HIS A 87 -5.13 -9.77 17.96
N VAL A 88 -5.54 -9.47 16.74
CA VAL A 88 -6.75 -8.72 16.44
C VAL A 88 -7.60 -9.51 15.45
N PRO A 89 -8.75 -10.00 15.85
CA PRO A 89 -9.67 -10.68 14.96
C PRO A 89 -10.32 -9.70 13.97
N PRO A 90 -10.91 -10.21 12.87
CA PRO A 90 -11.65 -9.38 11.92
C PRO A 90 -12.79 -8.62 12.58
N GLY A 91 -13.14 -7.45 12.02
CA GLY A 91 -14.20 -6.58 12.52
C GLY A 91 -13.84 -5.74 13.74
N VAL A 92 -12.66 -5.94 14.34
CA VAL A 92 -12.18 -5.12 15.46
C VAL A 92 -11.43 -3.90 14.92
N MET A 93 -11.96 -2.70 15.14
CA MET A 93 -11.28 -1.44 14.80
C MET A 93 -9.96 -1.33 15.56
N ARG A 94 -8.86 -1.03 14.86
CA ARG A 94 -7.52 -0.94 15.43
C ARG A 94 -6.72 0.23 14.84
N THR A 95 -5.86 0.81 15.70
CA THR A 95 -4.77 1.71 15.33
C THR A 95 -3.63 1.59 16.33
N ALA A 96 -2.44 2.08 15.99
CA ALA A 96 -1.30 2.06 16.92
C ALA A 96 -0.41 3.28 16.76
N PHE A 97 0.15 3.76 17.87
CA PHE A 97 1.02 4.92 17.94
C PHE A 97 2.30 4.59 18.70
N ALA A 98 3.41 5.14 18.25
CA ALA A 98 4.69 5.02 18.94
C ALA A 98 4.73 5.83 20.24
N GLN A 99 5.21 5.21 21.33
CA GLN A 99 5.45 5.88 22.60
C GLN A 99 6.95 6.28 22.76
N LYS A 100 7.81 5.80 21.85
CA LYS A 100 9.25 6.13 21.80
C LYS A 100 9.70 6.17 20.34
N PRO A 101 10.72 6.99 20.00
CA PRO A 101 11.39 6.90 18.71
C PRO A 101 11.99 5.50 18.53
N GLY A 102 12.03 5.00 17.30
CA GLY A 102 12.52 3.66 16.99
C GLY A 102 11.58 2.52 17.42
N THR A 103 10.36 2.84 17.85
CA THR A 103 9.33 1.81 18.06
C THR A 103 9.03 1.15 16.72
N THR A 104 9.17 -0.17 16.69
CA THR A 104 8.92 -0.98 15.49
C THR A 104 7.85 -2.03 15.78
N ILE A 105 6.85 -2.09 14.92
CA ILE A 105 5.86 -3.18 14.91
C ILE A 105 5.97 -3.97 13.61
N LEU A 106 5.85 -5.29 13.71
CA LEU A 106 5.63 -6.20 12.60
C LEU A 106 4.15 -6.54 12.56
N ALA A 107 3.50 -6.37 11.43
CA ALA A 107 2.17 -6.93 11.18
C ALA A 107 2.29 -8.16 10.28
N VAL A 108 1.60 -9.19 10.66
CA VAL A 108 1.42 -10.42 9.86
C VAL A 108 -0.06 -10.71 9.83
N GLY A 109 -0.61 -10.85 8.64
CA GLY A 109 -2.03 -11.10 8.49
C GLY A 109 -2.41 -11.48 7.08
N GLY A 110 -3.69 -11.75 6.93
CA GLY A 110 -4.24 -12.11 5.63
C GLY A 110 -4.00 -13.56 5.22
N GLY A 111 -4.81 -13.96 4.30
CA GLY A 111 -4.83 -15.31 3.76
C GLY A 111 -6.01 -16.10 4.30
N ARG A 112 -6.88 -16.51 3.38
CA ARG A 112 -7.91 -17.53 3.65
C ARG A 112 -7.35 -18.89 3.27
N GLU A 113 -7.77 -19.90 3.99
CA GLU A 113 -7.37 -21.28 3.67
C GLU A 113 -7.76 -21.62 2.22
N GLY A 114 -6.76 -22.02 1.42
CA GLY A 114 -6.95 -22.38 0.01
C GLY A 114 -7.02 -21.22 -0.97
N GLU A 115 -6.92 -19.95 -0.52
CA GLU A 115 -6.89 -18.78 -1.39
C GLU A 115 -5.51 -18.08 -1.35
N PRO A 116 -5.02 -17.52 -2.48
CA PRO A 116 -3.84 -16.68 -2.44
C PRO A 116 -4.13 -15.40 -1.67
N TYR A 117 -3.12 -14.89 -0.97
CA TYR A 117 -3.20 -13.61 -0.30
C TYR A 117 -3.50 -12.49 -1.29
N ARG A 118 -4.43 -11.62 -0.95
CA ARG A 118 -4.81 -10.44 -1.72
C ARG A 118 -4.28 -9.19 -1.04
N PRO A 119 -3.14 -8.64 -1.48
CA PRO A 119 -2.61 -7.41 -0.91
C PRO A 119 -3.61 -6.26 -1.10
N GLY A 120 -3.67 -5.34 -0.17
CA GLY A 120 -4.40 -4.10 -0.37
C GLY A 120 -3.76 -3.23 -1.46
N GLY A 121 -4.54 -2.41 -2.14
CA GLY A 121 -4.01 -1.51 -3.18
C GLY A 121 -2.88 -0.61 -2.67
N TRP A 122 -2.96 -0.18 -1.41
CA TRP A 122 -1.92 0.62 -0.75
C TRP A 122 -0.57 -0.12 -0.67
N GLU A 123 -0.58 -1.43 -0.42
CA GLU A 123 0.64 -2.24 -0.30
C GLU A 123 1.39 -2.33 -1.63
N LEU A 124 0.65 -2.34 -2.74
CA LEU A 124 1.22 -2.36 -4.08
C LEU A 124 1.68 -0.96 -4.53
N TRP A 125 0.92 0.07 -4.16
CA TRP A 125 1.18 1.43 -4.55
C TRP A 125 2.30 2.11 -3.74
N SER A 126 2.35 1.92 -2.43
CA SER A 126 3.27 2.64 -1.55
C SER A 126 4.74 2.55 -1.96
N PRO A 127 5.29 1.42 -2.43
CA PRO A 127 6.67 1.36 -2.92
C PRO A 127 6.92 2.13 -4.22
N LEU A 128 5.86 2.44 -4.99
CA LEU A 128 5.94 3.18 -6.24
C LEU A 128 5.77 4.69 -6.05
N ARG A 129 5.08 5.10 -4.99
CA ARG A 129 4.79 6.51 -4.70
C ARG A 129 6.02 7.41 -4.67
N PRO A 130 7.15 7.06 -4.02
CA PRO A 130 8.35 7.88 -4.04
C PRO A 130 8.93 8.11 -5.44
N LEU A 131 8.72 7.17 -6.36
CA LEU A 131 9.13 7.34 -7.77
C LEU A 131 8.28 8.39 -8.48
N MET A 132 6.96 8.41 -8.21
CA MET A 132 6.06 9.43 -8.74
C MET A 132 6.43 10.82 -8.23
N GLU A 133 6.62 10.97 -6.92
CA GLU A 133 7.01 12.23 -6.27
C GLU A 133 8.37 12.75 -6.76
N ALA A 134 9.30 11.85 -7.12
CA ALA A 134 10.60 12.18 -7.71
C ALA A 134 10.56 12.40 -9.23
N GLY A 135 9.39 12.32 -9.89
CA GLY A 135 9.25 12.42 -11.35
C GLY A 135 9.88 11.26 -12.13
N ARG A 136 10.18 10.13 -11.47
CA ARG A 136 10.79 8.93 -12.08
C ARG A 136 9.73 8.05 -12.74
N HIS A 137 8.88 8.65 -13.58
CA HIS A 137 7.71 8.00 -14.17
C HIS A 137 8.04 6.75 -14.99
N ALA A 138 9.14 6.75 -15.77
CA ALA A 138 9.53 5.60 -16.58
C ALA A 138 9.88 4.37 -15.71
N GLU A 139 10.54 4.58 -14.59
CA GLU A 139 10.86 3.52 -13.65
C GLU A 139 9.62 3.03 -12.91
N LEU A 140 8.73 3.96 -12.53
CA LEU A 140 7.44 3.61 -11.92
C LEU A 140 6.66 2.67 -12.83
N VAL A 141 6.46 3.03 -14.10
CA VAL A 141 5.71 2.21 -15.06
C VAL A 141 6.36 0.84 -15.22
N SER A 142 7.70 0.79 -15.34
CA SER A 142 8.41 -0.48 -15.44
C SER A 142 8.26 -1.39 -14.22
N ARG A 143 8.29 -0.81 -13.00
CA ARG A 143 8.07 -1.58 -11.76
C ARG A 143 6.62 -1.97 -11.55
N ALA A 144 5.67 -1.19 -12.05
CA ALA A 144 4.24 -1.47 -11.95
C ALA A 144 3.78 -2.58 -12.93
N GLU A 145 4.44 -2.73 -14.08
CA GLU A 145 4.02 -3.66 -15.14
C GLU A 145 3.72 -5.09 -14.65
N PRO A 146 4.59 -5.76 -13.86
CA PRO A 146 4.28 -7.10 -13.33
C PRO A 146 3.09 -7.11 -12.35
N LEU A 147 2.76 -5.99 -11.74
CA LEU A 147 1.62 -5.86 -10.82
C LEU A 147 0.30 -5.67 -11.57
N LEU A 148 0.34 -4.97 -12.72
CA LEU A 148 -0.83 -4.74 -13.57
C LEU A 148 -1.28 -6.01 -14.31
N ASN A 149 -0.35 -6.93 -14.56
CA ASN A 149 -0.61 -8.19 -15.25
C ASN A 149 -1.16 -9.30 -14.32
N GLN A 150 -1.43 -8.99 -13.06
CA GLN A 150 -2.07 -9.93 -12.13
C GLN A 150 -3.57 -10.04 -12.39
N GLU A 151 -4.15 -11.18 -12.01
CA GLU A 151 -5.59 -11.42 -12.16
C GLU A 151 -6.42 -10.40 -11.36
N LEU A 152 -5.93 -10.01 -10.19
CA LEU A 152 -6.54 -9.00 -9.35
C LEU A 152 -6.05 -7.61 -9.73
N GLN A 153 -6.97 -6.76 -10.16
CA GLN A 153 -6.68 -5.40 -10.59
C GLN A 153 -7.09 -4.39 -9.51
N TYR A 154 -6.21 -3.44 -9.24
CA TYR A 154 -6.40 -2.38 -8.24
C TYR A 154 -6.61 -1.04 -8.94
N PRO A 155 -7.79 -0.41 -8.79
CA PRO A 155 -8.11 0.83 -9.50
C PRO A 155 -7.17 1.98 -9.17
N GLU A 156 -6.72 2.09 -7.92
CA GLU A 156 -5.76 3.12 -7.50
C GLU A 156 -4.39 2.94 -8.17
N LEU A 157 -3.92 1.70 -8.31
CA LEU A 157 -2.67 1.41 -9.01
C LEU A 157 -2.80 1.76 -10.50
N LEU A 158 -3.88 1.32 -11.15
CA LEU A 158 -4.17 1.63 -12.55
C LEU A 158 -4.22 3.15 -12.79
N TYR A 159 -4.90 3.88 -11.91
CA TYR A 159 -5.01 5.34 -11.99
C TYR A 159 -3.64 6.03 -11.92
N ASN A 160 -2.84 5.69 -10.91
CA ASN A 160 -1.52 6.32 -10.71
C ASN A 160 -0.51 5.94 -11.80
N VAL A 161 -0.61 4.73 -12.36
CA VAL A 161 0.17 4.34 -13.52
C VAL A 161 -0.24 5.16 -14.74
N ALA A 162 -1.54 5.36 -14.97
CA ALA A 162 -2.05 6.21 -16.06
C ALA A 162 -1.53 7.66 -15.93
N CYS A 163 -1.48 8.22 -14.71
CA CYS A 163 -0.86 9.53 -14.46
C CYS A 163 0.61 9.55 -14.91
N SER A 164 1.39 8.54 -14.53
CA SER A 164 2.80 8.45 -14.91
C SER A 164 3.00 8.25 -16.41
N GLU A 165 2.14 7.48 -17.08
CA GLU A 165 2.15 7.30 -18.52
C GLU A 165 1.80 8.60 -19.28
N ALA A 166 0.84 9.37 -18.76
CA ALA A 166 0.49 10.67 -19.30
C ALA A 166 1.67 11.65 -19.23
N GLN A 167 2.42 11.66 -18.12
CA GLN A 167 3.65 12.45 -17.96
C GLN A 167 4.76 12.02 -18.94
N LEU A 168 4.78 10.76 -19.36
CA LEU A 168 5.70 10.23 -20.37
C LEU A 168 5.22 10.45 -21.82
N GLY A 169 4.03 11.03 -22.02
CA GLY A 169 3.41 11.18 -23.35
C GLY A 169 2.88 9.87 -23.94
N ARG A 170 2.74 8.82 -23.14
CA ARG A 170 2.15 7.52 -23.54
C ARG A 170 0.63 7.59 -23.49
N THR A 171 0.05 8.41 -24.37
CA THR A 171 -1.39 8.75 -24.33
C THR A 171 -2.31 7.54 -24.43
N GLU A 172 -2.00 6.57 -25.29
CA GLU A 172 -2.86 5.38 -25.48
C GLU A 172 -2.84 4.47 -24.26
N ASP A 173 -1.67 4.21 -23.69
CA ASP A 173 -1.50 3.39 -22.50
C ASP A 173 -2.21 4.06 -21.29
N ALA A 174 -1.98 5.35 -21.09
CA ALA A 174 -2.61 6.14 -20.04
C ALA A 174 -4.16 6.09 -20.12
N LEU A 175 -4.72 6.23 -21.32
CA LEU A 175 -6.16 6.14 -21.52
C LEU A 175 -6.69 4.72 -21.27
N ALA A 176 -5.95 3.69 -21.64
CA ALA A 176 -6.35 2.31 -21.40
C ALA A 176 -6.41 2.01 -19.89
N HIS A 177 -5.36 2.35 -19.14
CA HIS A 177 -5.30 2.14 -17.69
C HIS A 177 -6.33 3.02 -16.96
N LEU A 178 -6.48 4.28 -17.35
CA LEU A 178 -7.47 5.18 -16.74
C LEU A 178 -8.91 4.70 -16.99
N ARG A 179 -9.21 4.21 -18.18
CA ARG A 179 -10.53 3.62 -18.47
C ARG A 179 -10.80 2.45 -17.54
N ARG A 180 -9.83 1.57 -17.38
CA ARG A 180 -9.97 0.43 -16.50
C ARG A 180 -10.11 0.83 -15.03
N ALA A 181 -9.36 1.84 -14.58
CA ALA A 181 -9.52 2.42 -13.25
C ALA A 181 -10.94 2.95 -13.01
N VAL A 182 -11.49 3.70 -13.97
CA VAL A 182 -12.86 4.24 -13.91
C VAL A 182 -13.93 3.14 -13.91
N GLU A 183 -13.74 2.06 -14.67
CA GLU A 183 -14.64 0.90 -14.64
C GLU A 183 -14.73 0.25 -13.27
N LEU A 184 -13.60 0.16 -12.57
CA LEU A 184 -13.51 -0.46 -11.24
C LEU A 184 -13.85 0.51 -10.11
N MET A 185 -13.61 1.80 -10.30
CA MET A 185 -13.81 2.88 -9.33
C MET A 185 -14.38 4.11 -10.05
N PRO A 186 -15.72 4.18 -10.24
CA PRO A 186 -16.36 5.27 -11.01
C PRO A 186 -16.03 6.68 -10.51
N GLU A 187 -15.76 6.87 -9.23
CA GLU A 187 -15.33 8.13 -8.63
C GLU A 187 -13.99 8.65 -9.15
N ALA A 188 -13.16 7.79 -9.77
CA ALA A 188 -11.92 8.19 -10.43
C ALA A 188 -12.14 9.25 -11.52
N LYS A 189 -13.34 9.32 -12.13
CA LYS A 189 -13.71 10.39 -13.08
C LYS A 189 -13.59 11.78 -12.46
N ALA A 190 -14.07 11.92 -11.23
CA ALA A 190 -14.04 13.20 -10.53
C ALA A 190 -12.59 13.64 -10.24
N PHE A 191 -11.73 12.71 -9.82
CA PHE A 191 -10.32 13.00 -9.59
C PHE A 191 -9.61 13.36 -10.90
N ALA A 192 -9.84 12.62 -11.98
CA ALA A 192 -9.14 12.81 -13.26
C ALA A 192 -9.42 14.17 -13.90
N ARG A 193 -10.53 14.84 -13.61
CA ARG A 193 -10.87 16.16 -14.18
C ARG A 193 -9.86 17.22 -13.80
N ASP A 194 -9.44 17.23 -12.54
CA ASP A 194 -8.61 18.29 -11.97
C ASP A 194 -7.17 17.84 -11.71
N ASP A 195 -6.84 16.59 -11.96
CA ASP A 195 -5.52 16.02 -11.74
C ASP A 195 -4.49 16.63 -12.72
N GLU A 196 -3.49 17.32 -12.18
CA GLU A 196 -2.44 17.97 -13.00
C GLU A 196 -1.54 16.97 -13.71
N ASP A 197 -1.42 15.74 -13.21
CA ASP A 197 -0.65 14.68 -13.86
C ASP A 197 -1.31 14.22 -15.16
N LEU A 198 -2.62 14.39 -15.29
CA LEU A 198 -3.39 14.08 -16.49
C LEU A 198 -3.61 15.29 -17.41
N LYS A 199 -2.98 16.43 -17.14
CA LYS A 199 -3.14 17.67 -17.89
C LYS A 199 -2.93 17.50 -19.41
N ALA A 200 -1.96 16.69 -19.81
CA ALA A 200 -1.67 16.43 -21.22
C ALA A 200 -2.83 15.75 -21.96
N LEU A 201 -3.71 15.05 -21.22
CA LEU A 201 -4.86 14.34 -21.80
C LEU A 201 -6.10 15.22 -21.93
N ARG A 202 -6.17 16.39 -21.30
CA ARG A 202 -7.38 17.24 -21.27
C ARG A 202 -7.87 17.69 -22.64
N THR A 203 -7.01 17.66 -23.67
CA THR A 203 -7.38 18.00 -25.07
C THR A 203 -7.68 16.77 -25.92
N VAL A 204 -7.51 15.57 -25.38
CA VAL A 204 -7.72 14.31 -26.10
C VAL A 204 -9.20 13.95 -26.08
N PRO A 205 -9.88 13.76 -27.24
CA PRO A 205 -11.30 13.49 -27.29
C PRO A 205 -11.73 12.27 -26.45
N ALA A 206 -10.96 11.19 -26.47
CA ALA A 206 -11.25 9.98 -25.70
C ALA A 206 -11.16 10.20 -24.18
N PHE A 207 -10.29 11.10 -23.71
CA PHE A 207 -10.24 11.48 -22.30
C PHE A 207 -11.48 12.31 -21.91
N ILE A 208 -11.83 13.30 -22.75
CA ILE A 208 -13.00 14.17 -22.52
C ILE A 208 -14.27 13.32 -22.42
N GLU A 209 -14.40 12.33 -23.28
CA GLU A 209 -15.54 11.40 -23.27
C GLU A 209 -15.53 10.52 -22.00
N LEU A 210 -14.37 10.00 -21.62
CA LEU A 210 -14.21 9.12 -20.45
C LEU A 210 -14.63 9.80 -19.14
N ILE A 211 -14.26 11.08 -18.95
CA ILE A 211 -14.56 11.83 -17.72
C ILE A 211 -15.91 12.56 -17.74
N ARG A 212 -16.67 12.43 -18.84
CA ARG A 212 -18.01 12.98 -18.93
C ARG A 212 -18.93 12.30 -17.90
N GLU A 213 -19.91 13.03 -17.39
CA GLU A 213 -20.89 12.53 -16.40
C GLU A 213 -21.74 11.37 -16.90
#